data_37016171f221e99308443aff813055f2
#
_entry.id   37016171f221e99308443aff813055f2
#
_cell.length_a   1.000
_cell.length_b   1.000
_cell.length_c   1.000
_cell.angle_alpha   90.00
_cell.angle_beta   90.00
_cell.angle_gamma   90.00
#
_symmetry.space_group_name_H-M   'P 1'
#
loop_
_entity.id
_entity.type
_entity.pdbx_description
1 polymer ?
#
loop_
_entity_poly.entity_id
_entity_poly.type
_entity_poly.pdbx_seq_one_letter_code
_entity_poly.pdbx_strand_id
1 'polypeptide(L)'
;MKQKKLLVSMFLLLFCGTLVCATKSQAKILTIKHSTKNVYTTKYQREATSYLTKWKKGKRTLDAPLLVKNPYGTLSTSIYFYAVSTEPLYAKYTITAKGAETISGTLAGGSEANVRLTHEYLIPGLAAGRKNTVEINFYNAANEWKKTVRFSTT
;
A
#
# COMPACT_ATOMS: atom_id res chain seq x y z
N MET A 1 5.74 -45.97 -59.31
CA MET A 1 6.28 -44.86 -58.41
C MET A 1 5.15 -44.41 -57.54
N LYS A 2 5.23 -44.71 -56.20
CA LYS A 2 4.18 -44.34 -55.21
C LYS A 2 4.66 -43.09 -54.44
N GLN A 3 3.96 -41.98 -54.63
CA GLN A 3 4.20 -40.76 -53.86
C GLN A 3 3.65 -40.93 -52.42
N LYS A 4 4.50 -40.83 -51.42
CA LYS A 4 4.13 -40.79 -50.03
C LYS A 4 3.68 -39.35 -49.70
N LYS A 5 2.39 -39.17 -49.40
CA LYS A 5 1.86 -37.91 -48.84
C LYS A 5 2.29 -37.77 -47.41
N LEU A 6 3.11 -36.78 -47.12
CA LEU A 6 3.52 -36.39 -45.78
C LEU A 6 2.39 -35.58 -45.13
N LEU A 7 1.68 -36.15 -44.16
CA LEU A 7 0.71 -35.43 -43.33
C LEU A 7 1.45 -34.63 -42.28
N VAL A 8 1.56 -33.34 -42.46
CA VAL A 8 2.01 -32.42 -41.42
C VAL A 8 0.83 -32.14 -40.50
N SER A 9 0.81 -32.82 -39.36
CA SER A 9 -0.14 -32.54 -38.27
C SER A 9 0.29 -31.25 -37.56
N MET A 10 -0.42 -30.16 -37.84
CA MET A 10 -0.23 -28.89 -37.20
C MET A 10 -0.93 -28.93 -35.85
N PHE A 11 -0.15 -29.19 -34.75
CA PHE A 11 -0.64 -29.15 -33.40
C PHE A 11 -0.78 -27.66 -33.01
N LEU A 12 -2.01 -27.14 -33.15
CA LEU A 12 -2.38 -25.81 -32.68
C LEU A 12 -2.53 -25.87 -31.14
N LEU A 13 -1.45 -25.58 -30.42
CA LEU A 13 -1.49 -25.38 -28.98
C LEU A 13 -2.29 -24.10 -28.70
N LEU A 14 -3.58 -24.25 -28.38
CA LEU A 14 -4.40 -23.19 -27.79
C LEU A 14 -3.83 -22.89 -26.39
N PHE A 15 -2.96 -21.91 -26.31
CA PHE A 15 -2.54 -21.32 -25.04
C PHE A 15 -3.72 -20.49 -24.51
N CYS A 16 -4.65 -21.14 -23.83
CA CYS A 16 -5.71 -20.46 -23.08
C CYS A 16 -5.08 -19.81 -21.87
N GLY A 17 -4.48 -18.64 -22.07
CA GLY A 17 -4.01 -17.78 -20.99
C GLY A 17 -5.22 -17.33 -20.17
N THR A 18 -5.52 -18.05 -19.08
CA THR A 18 -6.44 -17.56 -18.06
C THR A 18 -5.83 -16.29 -17.48
N LEU A 19 -6.32 -15.13 -17.96
CA LEU A 19 -6.10 -13.85 -17.29
C LEU A 19 -6.73 -13.99 -15.91
N VAL A 20 -5.96 -14.40 -14.91
CA VAL A 20 -6.34 -14.28 -13.50
C VAL A 20 -6.37 -12.80 -13.22
N CYS A 21 -7.54 -12.19 -13.43
CA CYS A 21 -7.82 -10.86 -12.98
C CYS A 21 -7.82 -10.90 -11.43
N ALA A 22 -6.64 -10.77 -10.82
CA ALA A 22 -6.52 -10.64 -9.39
C ALA A 22 -7.31 -9.38 -9.00
N THR A 23 -8.52 -9.58 -8.49
CA THR A 23 -9.31 -8.53 -7.86
C THR A 23 -8.48 -8.00 -6.68
N LYS A 24 -7.78 -6.90 -6.90
CA LYS A 24 -7.05 -6.21 -5.85
C LYS A 24 -8.08 -5.77 -4.81
N SER A 25 -8.19 -6.51 -3.71
CA SER A 25 -8.95 -6.09 -2.57
C SER A 25 -8.42 -4.73 -2.14
N GLN A 26 -9.21 -3.69 -2.38
CA GLN A 26 -8.82 -2.33 -1.98
C GLN A 26 -8.81 -2.29 -0.45
N ALA A 27 -7.66 -2.07 0.15
CA ALA A 27 -7.51 -2.02 1.60
C ALA A 27 -8.47 -0.97 2.17
N LYS A 28 -9.28 -1.38 3.17
CA LYS A 28 -10.26 -0.51 3.82
C LYS A 28 -9.55 0.56 4.63
N ILE A 29 -9.85 1.83 4.35
CA ILE A 29 -9.35 2.95 5.14
C ILE A 29 -10.27 3.17 6.33
N LEU A 30 -9.70 3.17 7.53
CA LEU A 30 -10.41 3.35 8.79
C LEU A 30 -10.35 4.81 9.23
N THR A 31 -11.32 5.19 10.07
CA THR A 31 -11.35 6.50 10.74
C THR A 31 -11.65 6.25 12.22
N ILE A 32 -10.93 6.94 13.11
CA ILE A 32 -11.17 6.86 14.56
C ILE A 32 -12.32 7.81 14.91
N LYS A 33 -13.28 7.30 15.68
CA LYS A 33 -14.31 8.13 16.31
C LYS A 33 -13.82 8.53 17.70
N HIS A 34 -13.33 9.74 17.82
CA HIS A 34 -12.86 10.28 19.10
C HIS A 34 -14.01 10.77 19.97
N SER A 35 -13.87 10.62 21.28
CA SER A 35 -14.84 11.10 22.27
C SER A 35 -14.77 12.61 22.50
N THR A 36 -13.71 13.26 22.06
CA THR A 36 -13.53 14.73 22.11
C THR A 36 -13.14 15.26 20.74
N LYS A 37 -13.51 16.50 20.44
CA LYS A 37 -13.14 17.19 19.19
C LYS A 37 -11.79 17.92 19.30
N ASN A 38 -11.32 18.20 20.52
CA ASN A 38 -10.07 18.92 20.72
C ASN A 38 -8.87 17.97 20.52
N VAL A 39 -8.25 18.05 19.36
CA VAL A 39 -7.11 17.21 18.93
C VAL A 39 -5.86 17.41 19.79
N TYR A 40 -5.73 18.54 20.48
CA TYR A 40 -4.57 18.86 21.34
C TYR A 40 -4.66 18.31 22.75
N THR A 41 -5.75 17.60 23.10
CA THR A 41 -5.89 16.99 24.43
C THR A 41 -5.16 15.66 24.52
N THR A 42 -4.59 15.37 25.68
CA THR A 42 -4.00 14.07 26.00
C THR A 42 -5.02 12.93 25.80
N LYS A 43 -6.29 13.19 26.10
CA LYS A 43 -7.38 12.21 25.88
C LYS A 43 -7.49 11.82 24.41
N TYR A 44 -7.52 12.80 23.48
CA TYR A 44 -7.60 12.54 22.05
C TYR A 44 -6.42 11.67 21.56
N GLN A 45 -5.20 12.06 21.95
CA GLN A 45 -3.98 11.36 21.57
C GLN A 45 -3.90 9.94 22.14
N ARG A 46 -4.34 9.72 23.38
CA ARG A 46 -4.43 8.38 23.99
C ARG A 46 -5.45 7.50 23.28
N GLU A 47 -6.61 8.04 22.91
CA GLU A 47 -7.61 7.30 22.11
C GLU A 47 -7.03 6.86 20.77
N ALA A 48 -6.36 7.76 20.03
CA ALA A 48 -5.70 7.43 18.76
C ALA A 48 -4.71 6.27 18.95
N THR A 49 -3.81 6.38 19.91
CA THR A 49 -2.82 5.34 20.22
C THR A 49 -3.47 4.01 20.60
N SER A 50 -4.52 4.04 21.40
CA SER A 50 -5.27 2.85 21.82
C SER A 50 -5.90 2.12 20.62
N TYR A 51 -6.58 2.85 19.73
CA TYR A 51 -7.16 2.27 18.52
C TYR A 51 -6.08 1.68 17.60
N LEU A 52 -5.00 2.40 17.33
CA LEU A 52 -3.92 1.91 16.50
C LEU A 52 -3.28 0.64 17.09
N THR A 53 -3.00 0.63 18.40
CA THR A 53 -2.44 -0.53 19.10
C THR A 53 -3.37 -1.75 18.99
N LYS A 54 -4.69 -1.56 19.17
CA LYS A 54 -5.68 -2.62 19.01
C LYS A 54 -5.72 -3.14 17.58
N TRP A 55 -5.75 -2.26 16.59
CA TRP A 55 -5.87 -2.66 15.18
C TRP A 55 -4.60 -3.29 14.61
N LYS A 56 -3.41 -2.92 15.12
CA LYS A 56 -2.13 -3.55 14.77
C LYS A 56 -2.04 -5.02 15.20
N LYS A 57 -2.78 -5.45 16.23
CA LYS A 57 -2.79 -6.86 16.69
C LYS A 57 -3.38 -7.83 15.67
N GLY A 58 -4.16 -7.36 14.68
CA GLY A 58 -4.64 -8.20 13.59
C GLY A 58 -3.52 -8.58 12.63
N LYS A 59 -3.77 -9.60 11.78
CA LYS A 59 -2.83 -9.96 10.70
C LYS A 59 -2.76 -8.79 9.70
N ARG A 60 -1.65 -8.06 9.72
CA ARG A 60 -1.38 -6.90 8.86
C ARG A 60 -0.19 -7.20 7.97
N THR A 61 -0.47 -7.52 6.71
CA THR A 61 0.54 -7.81 5.68
C THR A 61 0.55 -6.70 4.63
N LEU A 62 1.50 -6.73 3.71
CA LEU A 62 1.50 -5.80 2.57
C LEU A 62 0.28 -5.97 1.67
N ASP A 63 -0.36 -7.16 1.65
CA ASP A 63 -1.62 -7.39 0.93
C ASP A 63 -2.86 -6.90 1.70
N ALA A 64 -2.77 -6.82 3.03
CA ALA A 64 -3.85 -6.39 3.92
C ALA A 64 -3.33 -5.40 4.98
N PRO A 65 -2.84 -4.22 4.56
CA PRO A 65 -2.30 -3.23 5.47
C PRO A 65 -3.39 -2.60 6.34
N LEU A 66 -3.00 -2.06 7.48
CA LEU A 66 -3.82 -1.14 8.25
C LEU A 66 -3.65 0.27 7.68
N LEU A 67 -4.75 0.85 7.22
CA LEU A 67 -4.82 2.24 6.76
C LEU A 67 -5.76 3.03 7.66
N VAL A 68 -5.29 4.17 8.21
CA VAL A 68 -6.11 5.03 9.08
C VAL A 68 -5.95 6.49 8.65
N LYS A 69 -7.07 7.15 8.33
CA LYS A 69 -7.06 8.55 7.95
C LYS A 69 -6.85 9.42 9.18
N ASN A 70 -5.82 10.28 9.15
CA ASN A 70 -5.55 11.31 10.16
C ASN A 70 -5.80 10.85 11.61
N PRO A 71 -5.15 9.79 12.11
CA PRO A 71 -5.51 9.20 13.41
C PRO A 71 -5.34 10.16 14.58
N TYR A 72 -4.37 11.06 14.51
CA TYR A 72 -4.06 12.03 15.58
C TYR A 72 -4.76 13.39 15.40
N GLY A 73 -5.52 13.59 14.35
CA GLY A 73 -6.29 14.82 14.10
C GLY A 73 -5.47 16.04 13.69
N THR A 74 -4.15 16.00 13.82
CA THR A 74 -3.26 17.16 13.66
C THR A 74 -2.82 17.38 12.20
N LEU A 75 -2.95 16.39 11.32
CA LEU A 75 -2.53 16.47 9.93
C LEU A 75 -3.59 15.85 9.01
N SER A 76 -4.59 16.67 8.62
CA SER A 76 -5.76 16.24 7.84
C SER A 76 -5.41 15.65 6.46
N THR A 77 -4.24 16.01 5.92
CA THR A 77 -3.72 15.54 4.63
C THR A 77 -2.77 14.36 4.77
N SER A 78 -2.93 13.54 5.81
CA SER A 78 -2.11 12.36 6.05
C SER A 78 -2.92 11.08 6.16
N ILE A 79 -2.22 9.98 5.90
CA ILE A 79 -2.71 8.65 6.16
C ILE A 79 -1.67 7.83 6.93
N TYR A 80 -2.12 7.15 7.97
CA TYR A 80 -1.30 6.20 8.70
C TYR A 80 -1.34 4.86 8.00
N PHE A 81 -0.16 4.28 7.81
CA PHE A 81 0.06 2.97 7.22
C PHE A 81 0.79 2.06 8.20
N TYR A 82 0.33 0.82 8.34
CA TYR A 82 1.03 -0.21 9.08
C TYR A 82 0.89 -1.57 8.39
N ALA A 83 2.03 -2.26 8.20
CA ALA A 83 2.08 -3.63 7.70
C ALA A 83 3.35 -4.34 8.18
N VAL A 84 3.36 -5.67 8.11
CA VAL A 84 4.54 -6.52 8.34
C VAL A 84 4.83 -7.28 7.05
N SER A 85 6.07 -7.26 6.60
CA SER A 85 6.57 -8.03 5.45
C SER A 85 7.20 -9.34 5.90
N THR A 86 7.35 -10.28 4.97
CA THR A 86 8.01 -11.58 5.21
C THR A 86 9.52 -11.50 5.09
N GLU A 87 10.04 -10.45 4.50
CA GLU A 87 11.47 -10.16 4.36
C GLU A 87 11.75 -8.68 4.68
N PRO A 88 12.99 -8.33 5.07
CA PRO A 88 13.34 -6.93 5.33
C PRO A 88 13.27 -6.09 4.04
N LEU A 89 12.46 -5.01 4.08
CA LEU A 89 12.24 -4.10 2.94
C LEU A 89 12.36 -2.65 3.39
N TYR A 90 12.65 -1.76 2.43
CA TYR A 90 12.45 -0.32 2.57
C TYR A 90 11.39 0.16 1.58
N ALA A 91 10.82 1.35 1.81
CA ALA A 91 9.67 1.82 1.06
C ALA A 91 9.88 3.21 0.46
N LYS A 92 9.45 3.37 -0.79
CA LYS A 92 9.27 4.65 -1.49
C LYS A 92 7.78 4.85 -1.74
N TYR A 93 7.32 6.11 -1.76
CA TYR A 93 5.90 6.39 -2.02
C TYR A 93 5.73 7.44 -3.10
N THR A 94 4.57 7.39 -3.74
CA THR A 94 4.09 8.40 -4.68
C THR A 94 2.63 8.67 -4.41
N ILE A 95 2.25 9.95 -4.37
CA ILE A 95 0.86 10.40 -4.26
C ILE A 95 0.52 11.20 -5.51
N THR A 96 -0.56 10.82 -6.18
CA THR A 96 -1.11 11.52 -7.34
C THR A 96 -2.56 11.91 -7.10
N ALA A 97 -2.94 13.11 -7.53
CA ALA A 97 -4.33 13.57 -7.54
C ALA A 97 -4.55 14.46 -8.77
N LYS A 98 -5.75 14.37 -9.39
CA LYS A 98 -6.05 15.18 -10.57
C LYS A 98 -5.93 16.68 -10.26
N GLY A 99 -5.10 17.39 -11.00
CA GLY A 99 -4.87 18.83 -10.86
C GLY A 99 -4.09 19.23 -9.59
N ALA A 100 -3.25 18.33 -9.07
CA ALA A 100 -2.27 18.60 -8.04
C ALA A 100 -0.91 18.07 -8.49
N GLU A 101 0.16 18.60 -7.91
CA GLU A 101 1.50 18.06 -8.13
C GLU A 101 1.63 16.64 -7.59
N THR A 102 2.44 15.83 -8.28
CA THR A 102 2.80 14.50 -7.79
C THR A 102 3.82 14.64 -6.67
N ILE A 103 3.54 14.03 -5.53
CA ILE A 103 4.44 13.99 -4.38
C ILE A 103 5.08 12.61 -4.31
N SER A 104 6.40 12.55 -4.12
CA SER A 104 7.12 11.29 -3.95
C SER A 104 8.26 11.43 -2.96
N GLY A 105 8.67 10.31 -2.38
CA GLY A 105 9.77 10.26 -1.43
C GLY A 105 10.02 8.87 -0.87
N THR A 106 10.99 8.77 0.04
CA THR A 106 11.26 7.57 0.83
C THR A 106 10.57 7.64 2.19
N LEU A 107 10.07 6.51 2.67
CA LEU A 107 9.41 6.44 3.97
C LEU A 107 10.41 6.07 5.07
N ALA A 108 10.37 6.81 6.19
CA ALA A 108 11.20 6.60 7.38
C ALA A 108 12.71 6.51 7.09
N GLY A 109 13.22 7.34 6.16
CA GLY A 109 14.63 7.32 5.77
C GLY A 109 15.05 5.99 5.12
N GLY A 110 14.10 5.28 4.49
CA GLY A 110 14.34 3.98 3.88
C GLY A 110 15.38 4.05 2.75
N SER A 111 16.37 3.16 2.85
CA SER A 111 17.40 2.92 1.85
C SER A 111 17.79 1.44 1.92
N GLU A 112 18.66 1.01 1.02
CA GLU A 112 19.22 -0.35 1.03
C GLU A 112 19.86 -0.72 2.38
N ALA A 113 20.43 0.26 3.10
CA ALA A 113 21.02 0.07 4.42
C ALA A 113 20.00 0.08 5.58
N ASN A 114 18.74 0.42 5.32
CA ASN A 114 17.71 0.59 6.35
C ASN A 114 16.42 -0.21 6.01
N VAL A 115 16.60 -1.48 5.71
CA VAL A 115 15.48 -2.41 5.50
C VAL A 115 14.90 -2.90 6.83
N ARG A 116 13.58 -3.16 6.87
CA ARG A 116 12.87 -3.60 8.09
C ARG A 116 11.71 -4.53 7.75
N LEU A 117 11.28 -5.32 8.72
CA LEU A 117 10.09 -6.18 8.62
C LEU A 117 8.80 -5.42 8.93
N THR A 118 8.86 -4.49 9.90
CA THR A 118 7.71 -3.70 10.32
C THR A 118 7.72 -2.34 9.64
N HIS A 119 6.63 -2.06 8.95
CA HIS A 119 6.42 -0.83 8.19
C HIS A 119 5.35 0.00 8.88
N GLU A 120 5.74 1.06 9.56
CA GLU A 120 4.83 1.97 10.27
C GLU A 120 5.16 3.40 9.86
N TYR A 121 4.21 4.06 9.16
CA TYR A 121 4.43 5.35 8.54
C TYR A 121 3.23 6.27 8.75
N LEU A 122 3.49 7.55 8.95
CA LEU A 122 2.51 8.61 8.71
C LEU A 122 2.90 9.27 7.37
N ILE A 123 2.08 9.09 6.34
CA ILE A 123 2.33 9.56 4.98
C ILE A 123 1.58 10.87 4.77
N PRO A 124 2.25 12.03 4.74
CA PRO A 124 1.66 13.33 4.46
C PRO A 124 1.55 13.60 2.97
N GLY A 125 0.87 14.67 2.58
CA GLY A 125 0.88 15.18 1.22
C GLY A 125 -0.35 14.82 0.40
N LEU A 126 -1.43 14.33 1.02
CA LEU A 126 -2.70 14.17 0.32
C LEU A 126 -3.26 15.53 -0.12
N ALA A 127 -3.69 15.66 -1.36
CA ALA A 127 -4.38 16.84 -1.84
C ALA A 127 -5.78 16.90 -1.22
N ALA A 128 -6.04 17.93 -0.42
CA ALA A 128 -7.31 18.11 0.29
C ALA A 128 -8.50 18.21 -0.67
N GLY A 129 -9.60 17.53 -0.35
CA GLY A 129 -10.83 17.54 -1.13
C GLY A 129 -10.75 16.84 -2.50
N ARG A 130 -9.65 16.13 -2.79
CA ARG A 130 -9.43 15.43 -4.05
C ARG A 130 -9.31 13.91 -3.83
N LYS A 131 -9.63 13.14 -4.87
CA LYS A 131 -9.31 11.72 -4.88
C LYS A 131 -7.81 11.57 -5.10
N ASN A 132 -7.12 11.08 -4.08
CA ASN A 132 -5.70 10.76 -4.12
C ASN A 132 -5.51 9.28 -4.43
N THR A 133 -4.51 8.96 -5.24
CA THR A 133 -3.97 7.60 -5.38
C THR A 133 -2.61 7.58 -4.71
N VAL A 134 -2.43 6.66 -3.77
CA VAL A 134 -1.17 6.45 -3.05
C VAL A 134 -0.60 5.12 -3.50
N GLU A 135 0.65 5.13 -3.92
CA GLU A 135 1.45 3.94 -4.22
C GLU A 135 2.64 3.87 -3.27
N ILE A 136 2.84 2.72 -2.66
CA ILE A 136 4.01 2.45 -1.84
C ILE A 136 4.74 1.27 -2.46
N ASN A 137 5.95 1.51 -2.94
CA ASN A 137 6.81 0.52 -3.57
C ASN A 137 7.84 0.04 -2.56
N PHE A 138 7.92 -1.26 -2.36
CA PHE A 138 8.81 -1.92 -1.41
C PHE A 138 9.97 -2.57 -2.14
N TYR A 139 11.19 -2.40 -1.61
CA TYR A 139 12.44 -2.89 -2.17
C TYR A 139 13.25 -3.59 -1.09
N ASN A 140 14.04 -4.61 -1.46
CA ASN A 140 15.01 -5.25 -0.57
C ASN A 140 16.34 -4.46 -0.51
N ALA A 141 17.30 -4.96 0.26
CA ALA A 141 18.63 -4.36 0.41
C ALA A 141 19.44 -4.34 -0.90
N ALA A 142 19.11 -5.16 -1.90
CA ALA A 142 19.72 -5.14 -3.23
C ALA A 142 19.03 -4.14 -4.19
N ASN A 143 18.14 -3.27 -3.67
CA ASN A 143 17.33 -2.32 -4.44
C ASN A 143 16.42 -3.00 -5.49
N GLU A 144 16.07 -4.26 -5.27
CA GLU A 144 15.13 -4.98 -6.11
C GLU A 144 13.70 -4.70 -5.64
N TRP A 145 12.82 -4.35 -6.58
CA TRP A 145 11.39 -4.21 -6.30
C TRP A 145 10.78 -5.56 -5.90
N LYS A 146 9.99 -5.55 -4.83
CA LYS A 146 9.32 -6.74 -4.29
C LYS A 146 7.81 -6.63 -4.31
N LYS A 147 7.25 -5.46 -3.98
CA LYS A 147 5.81 -5.28 -3.85
C LYS A 147 5.39 -3.84 -4.06
N THR A 148 4.20 -3.64 -4.62
CA THR A 148 3.49 -2.36 -4.60
C THR A 148 2.20 -2.51 -3.80
N VAL A 149 1.99 -1.62 -2.84
CA VAL A 149 0.70 -1.41 -2.17
C VAL A 149 0.08 -0.15 -2.75
N ARG A 150 -1.14 -0.27 -3.29
CA ARG A 150 -1.87 0.84 -3.91
C ARG A 150 -3.24 0.98 -3.27
N PHE A 151 -3.64 2.19 -2.94
CA PHE A 151 -4.98 2.53 -2.46
C PHE A 151 -5.37 3.95 -2.86
N SER A 152 -6.68 4.26 -2.76
CA SER A 152 -7.19 5.61 -3.01
C SER A 152 -7.92 6.15 -1.78
N THR A 153 -7.83 7.46 -1.56
CA THR A 153 -8.51 8.18 -0.48
C THR A 153 -8.91 9.59 -0.93
N THR A 154 -9.89 10.17 -0.26
CA THR A 154 -10.31 11.58 -0.45
C THR A 154 -10.14 12.35 0.83
#